data_5253440f9b922a50502034414e4303ff
#
_entry.id   5253440f9b922a50502034414e4303ff
#
_cell.length_a   1.000
_cell.length_b   1.000
_cell.length_c   1.000
_cell.angle_alpha   90.00
_cell.angle_beta   90.00
_cell.angle_gamma   90.00
#
_symmetry.space_group_name_H-M   'P 1'
#
loop_
_entity.id
_entity.type
_entity.pdbx_description
1 polymer ?
#
loop_
_entity_poly.entity_id
_entity_poly.type
_entity_poly.pdbx_seq_one_letter_code
_entity_poly.pdbx_strand_id
1 'polypeptide(L)'
;AAAALAKANDLPLPHLVPVGLHFRRRELFRTDQYIEFGEPIPLTDDMVPDDMVAAVKAGEWVEPPAEIVHRIRDELQTRLPPMTPEAATWAEHRAVHLTAHAEARAEGRSLATWQEEVLAARKVRDAWPGRIASFPPEPITGSRFDRANEAAELLEQRGLDGRDLGPRGRVFRKANLSHLPSAIASVALFLTLLPFSITSLGLQITLGRLLGDSTDEGLDARTSFQFLAAFFGSLLIWPVVAALWTAGVWFTHDRLASLFGWGSNWLEMGVGSTLVGLTVVYLLCFPVFWASGKSFAAAWDVWVDSKKAWTRSRFPKAEKARLERLLDELVS
;
A
#
# COMPACT_ATOMS: atom_id res chain seq x y z
N ALA A 1 -20.49 21.80 10.26
CA ALA A 1 -20.91 21.21 11.53
C ALA A 1 -19.80 21.30 12.60
N ALA A 2 -18.61 20.71 12.43
CA ALA A 2 -17.55 20.70 13.47
C ALA A 2 -17.10 22.11 13.90
N ALA A 3 -16.93 23.04 12.95
CA ALA A 3 -16.55 24.41 13.26
C ALA A 3 -17.68 25.17 14.02
N ALA A 4 -18.93 24.96 13.64
CA ALA A 4 -20.07 25.57 14.36
C ALA A 4 -20.20 24.99 15.77
N LEU A 5 -19.95 23.70 15.95
CA LEU A 5 -19.93 23.07 17.27
C LEU A 5 -18.78 23.59 18.15
N ALA A 6 -17.59 23.79 17.58
CA ALA A 6 -16.46 24.37 18.28
C ALA A 6 -16.78 25.81 18.75
N LYS A 7 -17.26 26.67 17.83
CA LYS A 7 -17.67 28.04 18.14
C LYS A 7 -18.80 28.09 19.17
N ALA A 8 -19.78 27.17 19.10
CA ALA A 8 -20.88 27.07 20.06
C ALA A 8 -20.42 26.74 21.48
N ASN A 9 -19.26 26.14 21.67
CA ASN A 9 -18.67 25.75 22.95
C ASN A 9 -17.40 26.54 23.31
N ASP A 10 -17.17 27.67 22.68
CA ASP A 10 -16.00 28.55 22.90
C ASP A 10 -14.64 27.77 22.75
N LEU A 11 -14.60 26.78 21.84
CA LEU A 11 -13.41 26.03 21.52
C LEU A 11 -12.71 26.60 20.27
N PRO A 12 -11.39 26.40 20.12
CA PRO A 12 -10.67 26.75 18.89
C PRO A 12 -11.32 26.13 17.66
N LEU A 13 -11.42 26.90 16.57
CA LEU A 13 -11.94 26.37 15.32
C LEU A 13 -11.01 25.28 14.76
N PRO A 14 -11.57 24.20 14.21
CA PRO A 14 -10.77 23.14 13.59
C PRO A 14 -10.08 23.65 12.33
N HIS A 15 -8.96 23.02 11.99
CA HIS A 15 -8.28 23.23 10.73
C HIS A 15 -8.68 22.15 9.73
N LEU A 16 -8.71 22.48 8.44
CA LEU A 16 -8.79 21.50 7.36
C LEU A 16 -7.38 21.15 6.92
N VAL A 17 -7.02 19.87 6.95
CA VAL A 17 -5.70 19.42 6.51
C VAL A 17 -5.85 18.64 5.20
N PRO A 18 -5.33 19.16 4.07
CA PRO A 18 -5.28 18.41 2.83
C PRO A 18 -4.41 17.17 3.01
N VAL A 19 -4.83 16.03 2.49
CA VAL A 19 -4.08 14.77 2.57
C VAL A 19 -3.90 14.18 1.19
N GLY A 20 -2.64 14.05 0.77
CA GLY A 20 -2.25 13.34 -0.45
C GLY A 20 -2.01 11.87 -0.16
N LEU A 21 -2.63 10.98 -0.94
CA LEU A 21 -2.46 9.54 -0.85
C LEU A 21 -1.77 9.03 -2.12
N HIS A 22 -0.56 8.54 -1.98
CA HIS A 22 0.24 8.03 -3.08
C HIS A 22 0.39 6.52 -2.96
N PHE A 23 -0.23 5.80 -3.88
CA PHE A 23 -0.09 4.35 -4.01
C PHE A 23 0.78 4.05 -5.22
N ARG A 24 1.75 3.18 -5.07
CA ARG A 24 2.57 2.77 -6.21
C ARG A 24 1.75 1.99 -7.24
N ARG A 25 0.99 1.00 -6.78
CA ARG A 25 0.04 0.19 -7.58
C ARG A 25 -1.11 -0.23 -6.68
N ARG A 26 -2.27 0.33 -6.89
CA ARG A 26 -3.44 0.09 -6.03
C ARG A 26 -3.92 -1.36 -6.07
N GLU A 27 -3.78 -2.00 -7.23
CA GLU A 27 -4.29 -3.36 -7.49
C GLU A 27 -3.39 -4.46 -6.92
N LEU A 28 -2.19 -4.13 -6.43
CA LEU A 28 -1.24 -5.15 -5.97
C LEU A 28 -1.26 -5.31 -4.45
N PHE A 29 -1.18 -6.58 -4.03
CA PHE A 29 -0.87 -6.91 -2.64
C PHE A 29 0.52 -6.39 -2.26
N ARG A 30 0.63 -5.77 -1.06
CA ARG A 30 1.87 -5.17 -0.53
C ARG A 30 2.46 -4.09 -1.45
N THR A 31 1.63 -3.15 -1.83
CA THR A 31 2.11 -1.94 -2.52
C THR A 31 2.67 -0.93 -1.52
N ASP A 32 3.66 -0.17 -1.96
CA ASP A 32 4.17 0.96 -1.18
C ASP A 32 3.13 2.08 -1.15
N GLN A 33 3.01 2.72 0.01
CA GLN A 33 2.15 3.88 0.23
C GLN A 33 2.96 5.02 0.82
N TYR A 34 2.65 6.23 0.38
CA TYR A 34 3.13 7.46 1.00
C TYR A 34 1.94 8.36 1.28
N ILE A 35 1.85 8.84 2.51
CA ILE A 35 0.79 9.75 2.95
C ILE A 35 1.46 11.09 3.21
N GLU A 36 0.96 12.12 2.57
CA GLU A 36 1.44 13.50 2.69
C GLU A 36 0.35 14.34 3.34
N PHE A 37 0.72 15.09 4.37
CA PHE A 37 -0.14 16.07 5.01
C PHE A 37 0.29 17.45 4.53
N GLY A 38 -0.65 18.20 3.94
CA GLY A 38 -0.43 19.57 3.51
C GLY A 38 -0.53 20.55 4.67
N GLU A 39 -0.26 21.82 4.37
CA GLU A 39 -0.43 22.88 5.36
C GLU A 39 -1.89 23.00 5.78
N PRO A 40 -2.17 23.12 7.09
CA PRO A 40 -3.52 23.31 7.57
C PRO A 40 -4.17 24.58 7.01
N ILE A 41 -5.42 24.47 6.59
CA ILE A 41 -6.25 25.59 6.20
C ILE A 41 -7.05 26.02 7.44
N PRO A 42 -6.75 27.17 8.03
CA PRO A 42 -7.48 27.64 9.20
C PRO A 42 -8.91 28.02 8.79
N LEU A 43 -9.90 27.58 9.55
CA LEU A 43 -11.23 28.10 9.46
C LEU A 43 -11.31 29.37 10.34
N THR A 44 -11.86 30.45 9.79
CA THR A 44 -11.99 31.74 10.46
C THR A 44 -13.42 31.98 10.93
N ASP A 45 -13.62 32.87 11.88
CA ASP A 45 -14.93 33.12 12.48
C ASP A 45 -15.99 33.56 11.48
N ASP A 46 -15.58 34.28 10.42
CA ASP A 46 -16.45 34.71 9.31
C ASP A 46 -16.93 33.53 8.45
N MET A 47 -16.25 32.39 8.51
CA MET A 47 -16.68 31.14 7.86
C MET A 47 -17.71 30.34 8.68
N VAL A 48 -18.05 30.82 9.90
CA VAL A 48 -19.00 30.15 10.79
C VAL A 48 -20.07 31.15 11.22
N PRO A 49 -21.09 31.35 10.39
CA PRO A 49 -22.20 32.28 10.69
C PRO A 49 -22.93 31.93 11.98
N ASP A 50 -23.48 32.95 12.63
CA ASP A 50 -24.13 32.81 13.94
C ASP A 50 -25.44 31.99 13.88
N ASP A 51 -26.14 31.99 12.75
CA ASP A 51 -27.30 31.13 12.51
C ASP A 51 -26.92 29.63 12.51
N MET A 52 -25.77 29.26 11.95
CA MET A 52 -25.25 27.91 12.05
C MET A 52 -24.90 27.52 13.49
N VAL A 53 -24.35 28.49 14.27
CA VAL A 53 -24.03 28.24 15.69
C VAL A 53 -25.33 28.07 16.49
N ALA A 54 -26.37 28.90 16.21
CA ALA A 54 -27.67 28.79 16.86
C ALA A 54 -28.36 27.45 16.54
N ALA A 55 -28.34 27.02 15.28
CA ALA A 55 -28.91 25.74 14.87
C ALA A 55 -28.24 24.56 15.55
N VAL A 56 -26.89 24.55 15.62
CA VAL A 56 -26.13 23.48 16.30
C VAL A 56 -26.45 23.43 17.80
N LYS A 57 -26.63 24.61 18.47
CA LYS A 57 -27.08 24.68 19.87
C LYS A 57 -28.49 24.12 20.06
N ALA A 58 -29.35 24.29 19.05
CA ALA A 58 -30.70 23.75 19.05
C ALA A 58 -30.75 22.24 18.68
N GLY A 59 -29.63 21.63 18.28
CA GLY A 59 -29.56 20.27 17.77
C GLY A 59 -30.09 20.11 16.33
N GLU A 60 -30.18 21.20 15.59
CA GLU A 60 -30.71 21.27 14.25
C GLU A 60 -29.58 21.24 13.21
N TRP A 61 -29.86 20.69 12.02
CA TRP A 61 -28.95 20.71 10.87
C TRP A 61 -29.28 21.91 9.99
N VAL A 62 -28.26 22.73 9.71
CA VAL A 62 -28.33 23.82 8.73
C VAL A 62 -27.22 23.61 7.69
N GLU A 63 -27.58 23.78 6.43
CA GLU A 63 -26.63 23.71 5.31
C GLU A 63 -25.74 24.98 5.35
N PRO A 64 -24.41 24.81 5.21
CA PRO A 64 -23.50 25.95 5.19
C PRO A 64 -23.75 26.83 3.96
N PRO A 65 -23.59 28.17 4.07
CA PRO A 65 -23.75 29.08 2.95
C PRO A 65 -22.86 28.68 1.76
N ALA A 66 -23.42 28.72 0.56
CA ALA A 66 -22.73 28.30 -0.67
C ALA A 66 -21.42 29.06 -0.90
N GLU A 67 -21.36 30.33 -0.54
CA GLU A 67 -20.14 31.15 -0.64
C GLU A 67 -18.97 30.60 0.20
N ILE A 68 -19.27 30.16 1.42
CA ILE A 68 -18.26 29.58 2.32
C ILE A 68 -17.77 28.24 1.75
N VAL A 69 -18.70 27.41 1.25
CA VAL A 69 -18.37 26.13 0.61
C VAL A 69 -17.49 26.36 -0.61
N HIS A 70 -17.82 27.36 -1.45
CA HIS A 70 -17.03 27.71 -2.62
C HIS A 70 -15.63 28.19 -2.23
N ARG A 71 -15.48 29.05 -1.23
CA ARG A 71 -14.18 29.53 -0.75
C ARG A 71 -13.29 28.39 -0.25
N ILE A 72 -13.85 27.46 0.54
CA ILE A 72 -13.11 26.29 1.01
C ILE A 72 -12.73 25.37 -0.17
N ARG A 73 -13.64 25.15 -1.10
CA ARG A 73 -13.37 24.35 -2.31
C ARG A 73 -12.25 24.96 -3.14
N ASP A 74 -12.29 26.27 -3.37
CA ASP A 74 -11.30 26.96 -4.21
C ASP A 74 -9.91 26.92 -3.54
N GLU A 75 -9.84 27.06 -2.20
CA GLU A 75 -8.60 26.87 -1.44
C GLU A 75 -8.09 25.44 -1.54
N LEU A 76 -8.95 24.43 -1.45
CA LEU A 76 -8.58 23.02 -1.63
C LEU A 76 -8.12 22.73 -3.07
N GLN A 77 -8.79 23.32 -4.07
CA GLN A 77 -8.39 23.19 -5.48
C GLN A 77 -7.01 23.77 -5.76
N THR A 78 -6.54 24.72 -4.95
CA THR A 78 -5.19 25.26 -5.06
C THR A 78 -4.15 24.39 -4.37
N ARG A 79 -4.50 23.77 -3.23
CA ARG A 79 -3.56 23.03 -2.38
C ARG A 79 -3.44 21.55 -2.66
N LEU A 80 -4.51 20.90 -3.18
CA LEU A 80 -4.51 19.48 -3.47
C LEU A 80 -3.68 19.09 -4.71
N PRO A 81 -3.72 19.82 -5.85
CA PRO A 81 -3.01 19.42 -7.05
C PRO A 81 -1.51 19.17 -6.84
N PRO A 82 -0.74 20.00 -6.12
CA PRO A 82 0.67 19.71 -5.86
C PRO A 82 0.91 18.38 -5.15
N MET A 83 -0.07 17.91 -4.38
CA MET A 83 -0.01 16.68 -3.57
C MET A 83 -0.57 15.45 -4.30
N THR A 84 -1.02 15.57 -5.53
CA THR A 84 -1.57 14.47 -6.34
C THR A 84 -0.61 14.08 -7.46
N PRO A 85 -0.74 12.88 -8.04
CA PRO A 85 0.07 12.49 -9.20
C PRO A 85 -0.12 13.39 -10.41
N GLU A 86 -1.31 13.98 -10.59
CA GLU A 86 -1.69 14.87 -11.71
C GLU A 86 -1.21 14.37 -13.08
N ALA A 87 -1.33 13.10 -13.36
CA ALA A 87 -1.03 12.52 -14.65
C ALA A 87 -2.35 12.25 -15.41
N ALA A 88 -2.44 12.68 -16.66
CA ALA A 88 -3.62 12.45 -17.50
C ALA A 88 -3.81 10.97 -17.85
N THR A 89 -2.70 10.21 -17.88
CA THR A 89 -2.70 8.77 -18.21
C THR A 89 -1.70 7.99 -17.36
N TRP A 90 -1.89 6.68 -17.25
CA TRP A 90 -0.90 5.79 -16.65
C TRP A 90 0.45 5.77 -17.37
N ALA A 91 0.45 5.95 -18.69
CA ALA A 91 1.66 6.07 -19.49
C ALA A 91 2.47 7.29 -19.04
N GLU A 92 1.81 8.43 -18.88
CA GLU A 92 2.43 9.66 -18.37
C GLU A 92 2.99 9.48 -16.96
N HIS A 93 2.19 8.91 -16.06
CA HIS A 93 2.64 8.62 -14.69
C HIS A 93 3.94 7.79 -14.69
N ARG A 94 3.98 6.70 -15.46
CA ARG A 94 5.15 5.83 -15.56
C ARG A 94 6.36 6.53 -16.18
N ALA A 95 6.13 7.31 -17.24
CA ALA A 95 7.19 8.04 -17.92
C ALA A 95 7.85 9.08 -17.01
N VAL A 96 7.06 9.83 -16.25
CA VAL A 96 7.54 10.82 -15.28
C VAL A 96 8.34 10.14 -14.16
N HIS A 97 7.82 9.06 -13.58
CA HIS A 97 8.53 8.31 -12.55
C HIS A 97 9.84 7.70 -13.05
N LEU A 98 9.84 7.14 -14.27
CA LEU A 98 11.07 6.61 -14.86
C LEU A 98 12.10 7.70 -15.12
N THR A 99 11.66 8.88 -15.60
CA THR A 99 12.55 10.03 -15.80
C THR A 99 13.19 10.46 -14.48
N ALA A 100 12.42 10.50 -13.39
CA ALA A 100 12.96 10.79 -12.05
C ALA A 100 14.06 9.81 -11.62
N HIS A 101 13.87 8.51 -11.91
CA HIS A 101 14.91 7.51 -11.66
C HIS A 101 16.13 7.69 -12.58
N ALA A 102 15.93 8.08 -13.85
CA ALA A 102 17.02 8.33 -14.79
C ALA A 102 17.86 9.55 -14.37
N GLU A 103 17.21 10.64 -13.95
CA GLU A 103 17.88 11.84 -13.42
C GLU A 103 18.66 11.54 -12.13
N ALA A 104 18.04 10.86 -11.16
CA ALA A 104 18.72 10.45 -9.92
C ALA A 104 19.95 9.57 -10.22
N ARG A 105 19.81 8.62 -11.17
CA ARG A 105 20.92 7.77 -11.64
C ARG A 105 22.06 8.58 -12.25
N ALA A 106 21.74 9.61 -13.04
CA ALA A 106 22.75 10.48 -13.65
C ALA A 106 23.55 11.26 -12.59
N GLU A 107 22.88 11.63 -11.50
CA GLU A 107 23.51 12.27 -10.33
C GLU A 107 24.22 11.28 -9.39
N GLY A 108 24.27 10.00 -9.73
CA GLY A 108 24.88 8.97 -8.88
C GLY A 108 24.06 8.59 -7.65
N ARG A 109 22.78 8.99 -7.59
CA ARG A 109 21.82 8.67 -6.52
C ARG A 109 20.87 7.54 -6.92
N SER A 110 20.22 6.95 -5.95
CA SER A 110 19.07 6.03 -6.15
C SER A 110 17.89 6.53 -5.32
N LEU A 111 16.69 6.39 -5.85
CA LEU A 111 15.45 6.63 -5.11
C LEU A 111 15.09 5.35 -4.37
N ALA A 112 15.41 5.31 -3.08
CA ALA A 112 15.30 4.10 -2.27
C ALA A 112 13.89 3.88 -1.72
N THR A 113 13.19 4.97 -1.39
CA THR A 113 11.84 4.96 -0.81
C THR A 113 10.80 5.44 -1.79
N TRP A 114 9.55 5.03 -1.58
CA TRP A 114 8.43 5.53 -2.38
C TRP A 114 8.23 7.04 -2.22
N GLN A 115 8.47 7.57 -1.03
CA GLN A 115 8.46 9.02 -0.79
C GLN A 115 9.47 9.77 -1.67
N GLU A 116 10.73 9.32 -1.70
CA GLU A 116 11.77 9.94 -2.53
C GLU A 116 11.38 9.88 -4.02
N GLU A 117 10.81 8.76 -4.46
CA GLU A 117 10.35 8.59 -5.84
C GLU A 117 9.22 9.56 -6.18
N VAL A 118 8.19 9.69 -5.33
CA VAL A 118 7.06 10.61 -5.52
C VAL A 118 7.56 12.06 -5.57
N LEU A 119 8.41 12.46 -4.64
CA LEU A 119 8.93 13.83 -4.60
C LEU A 119 9.84 14.16 -5.80
N ALA A 120 10.65 13.19 -6.26
CA ALA A 120 11.47 13.35 -7.45
C ALA A 120 10.61 13.40 -8.73
N ALA A 121 9.61 12.51 -8.83
CA ALA A 121 8.67 12.51 -9.96
C ALA A 121 7.87 13.82 -10.03
N ARG A 122 7.48 14.38 -8.89
CA ARG A 122 6.83 15.71 -8.83
C ARG A 122 7.73 16.80 -9.41
N LYS A 123 9.01 16.85 -9.05
CA LYS A 123 9.96 17.82 -9.60
C LYS A 123 10.11 17.68 -11.11
N VAL A 124 10.24 16.44 -11.61
CA VAL A 124 10.31 16.15 -13.04
C VAL A 124 9.03 16.62 -13.73
N ARG A 125 7.87 16.30 -13.19
CA ARG A 125 6.58 16.70 -13.71
C ARG A 125 6.46 18.22 -13.82
N ASP A 126 6.77 18.93 -12.76
CA ASP A 126 6.60 20.38 -12.67
C ASP A 126 7.61 21.13 -13.57
N ALA A 127 8.78 20.53 -13.81
CA ALA A 127 9.80 21.03 -14.74
C ALA A 127 9.63 20.54 -16.19
N TRP A 128 8.55 19.78 -16.49
CA TRP A 128 8.40 19.19 -17.83
C TRP A 128 8.15 20.26 -18.88
N PRO A 129 8.92 20.29 -19.99
CA PRO A 129 8.78 21.30 -21.03
C PRO A 129 7.37 21.30 -21.64
N GLY A 130 6.77 22.47 -21.75
CA GLY A 130 5.44 22.65 -22.36
C GLY A 130 4.26 22.22 -21.50
N ARG A 131 4.48 21.78 -20.25
CA ARG A 131 3.39 21.45 -19.34
C ARG A 131 2.68 22.73 -18.87
N ILE A 132 1.36 22.72 -19.00
CA ILE A 132 0.46 23.74 -18.43
C ILE A 132 -0.22 23.13 -17.22
N ALA A 133 -0.14 23.80 -16.07
CA ALA A 133 -0.90 23.40 -14.90
C ALA A 133 -2.39 23.64 -15.18
N SER A 134 -3.14 22.57 -15.35
CA SER A 134 -4.58 22.59 -15.64
C SER A 134 -5.30 21.51 -14.83
N PHE A 135 -6.59 21.70 -14.62
CA PHE A 135 -7.44 20.69 -14.03
C PHE A 135 -8.71 20.54 -14.88
N PRO A 136 -8.98 19.34 -15.47
CA PRO A 136 -8.14 18.13 -15.44
C PRO A 136 -6.77 18.33 -16.10
N PRO A 137 -5.75 17.52 -15.76
CA PRO A 137 -4.42 17.67 -16.31
C PRO A 137 -4.40 17.38 -17.80
N GLU A 138 -3.70 18.22 -18.58
CA GLU A 138 -3.48 17.98 -20.00
C GLU A 138 -2.36 16.95 -20.21
N PRO A 139 -2.49 16.04 -21.21
CA PRO A 139 -1.47 15.05 -21.49
C PRO A 139 -0.13 15.69 -21.86
N ILE A 140 0.95 15.19 -21.27
CA ILE A 140 2.31 15.56 -21.67
C ILE A 140 2.62 14.94 -23.05
N THR A 141 3.21 15.72 -23.94
CA THR A 141 3.59 15.29 -25.29
C THR A 141 5.03 15.70 -25.63
N GLY A 142 5.54 15.20 -26.73
CA GLY A 142 6.85 15.56 -27.29
C GLY A 142 7.90 14.46 -27.17
N SER A 143 9.02 14.65 -27.84
CA SER A 143 10.04 13.62 -28.02
C SER A 143 10.67 13.11 -26.71
N ARG A 144 10.72 13.93 -25.66
CA ARG A 144 11.17 13.50 -24.33
C ARG A 144 10.17 12.53 -23.71
N PHE A 145 8.86 12.83 -23.85
CA PHE A 145 7.81 11.94 -23.39
C PHE A 145 7.83 10.61 -24.14
N ASP A 146 7.94 10.63 -25.45
CA ASP A 146 7.95 9.41 -26.27
C ASP A 146 9.09 8.48 -25.84
N ARG A 147 10.30 9.03 -25.62
CA ARG A 147 11.45 8.27 -25.11
C ARG A 147 11.24 7.71 -23.72
N ALA A 148 10.69 8.52 -22.81
CA ALA A 148 10.42 8.11 -21.44
C ALA A 148 9.35 7.01 -21.40
N ASN A 149 8.28 7.16 -22.19
CA ASN A 149 7.22 6.17 -22.29
C ASN A 149 7.74 4.85 -22.88
N GLU A 150 8.51 4.92 -23.97
CA GLU A 150 9.12 3.74 -24.57
C GLU A 150 10.01 2.99 -23.56
N ALA A 151 10.86 3.72 -22.85
CA ALA A 151 11.74 3.12 -21.83
C ALA A 151 10.91 2.50 -20.68
N ALA A 152 9.82 3.15 -20.27
CA ALA A 152 8.91 2.64 -19.23
C ALA A 152 8.17 1.37 -19.71
N GLU A 153 7.72 1.33 -20.96
CA GLU A 153 7.05 0.17 -21.55
C GLU A 153 8.00 -1.05 -21.66
N LEU A 154 9.26 -0.85 -22.06
CA LEU A 154 10.26 -1.92 -22.09
C LEU A 154 10.47 -2.59 -20.72
N LEU A 155 10.42 -1.80 -19.65
CA LEU A 155 10.51 -2.31 -18.28
C LEU A 155 9.21 -2.99 -17.86
N GLU A 156 8.07 -2.34 -18.07
CA GLU A 156 6.76 -2.84 -17.62
C GLU A 156 6.37 -4.17 -18.25
N GLN A 157 6.58 -4.35 -19.57
CA GLN A 157 6.33 -5.61 -20.27
C GLN A 157 7.03 -6.81 -19.61
N ARG A 158 8.06 -6.54 -18.81
CA ARG A 158 8.82 -7.56 -18.08
C ARG A 158 8.61 -7.50 -16.56
N GLY A 159 7.66 -6.71 -16.08
CA GLY A 159 7.37 -6.53 -14.65
C GLY A 159 8.50 -5.84 -13.88
N LEU A 160 9.31 -5.03 -14.56
CA LEU A 160 10.36 -4.18 -13.99
C LEU A 160 9.89 -2.72 -13.93
N ASP A 161 10.57 -1.92 -13.11
CA ASP A 161 10.31 -0.49 -12.95
C ASP A 161 11.62 0.31 -12.74
N GLY A 162 11.51 1.62 -12.51
CA GLY A 162 12.66 2.50 -12.31
C GLY A 162 13.59 2.08 -11.17
N ARG A 163 13.07 1.39 -10.14
CA ARG A 163 13.88 0.86 -9.01
C ARG A 163 14.80 -0.28 -9.41
N ASP A 164 14.51 -0.91 -10.55
CA ASP A 164 15.36 -2.00 -11.07
C ASP A 164 16.59 -1.47 -11.79
N LEU A 165 16.64 -0.16 -12.07
CA LEU A 165 17.79 0.50 -12.69
C LEU A 165 19.01 0.47 -11.77
N GLY A 166 20.18 0.28 -12.37
CA GLY A 166 21.47 0.32 -11.70
C GLY A 166 22.11 1.72 -11.75
N PRO A 167 23.25 1.92 -11.11
CA PRO A 167 24.03 3.13 -11.21
C PRO A 167 24.52 3.36 -12.64
N ARG A 168 24.98 4.58 -12.95
CA ARG A 168 25.51 4.96 -14.27
C ARG A 168 26.58 3.96 -14.75
N GLY A 169 26.50 3.55 -16.01
CA GLY A 169 27.35 2.49 -16.60
C GLY A 169 26.84 1.07 -16.36
N ARG A 170 25.70 0.90 -15.71
CA ARG A 170 25.05 -0.40 -15.54
C ARG A 170 23.53 -0.23 -15.59
N VAL A 171 22.86 -0.82 -16.58
CA VAL A 171 21.42 -0.66 -16.77
C VAL A 171 20.63 -1.13 -15.56
N PHE A 172 20.93 -2.31 -15.02
CA PHE A 172 20.20 -2.89 -13.90
C PHE A 172 21.05 -3.00 -12.63
N ARG A 173 20.39 -2.85 -11.47
CA ARG A 173 21.00 -3.12 -10.16
C ARG A 173 21.38 -4.59 -10.02
N LYS A 174 22.44 -4.86 -9.26
CA LYS A 174 22.81 -6.24 -8.89
C LYS A 174 21.79 -6.82 -7.93
N ALA A 175 21.63 -8.14 -7.97
CA ALA A 175 20.95 -8.84 -6.88
C ALA A 175 21.73 -8.65 -5.58
N ASN A 176 21.02 -8.25 -4.52
CA ASN A 176 21.63 -8.11 -3.20
C ASN A 176 21.59 -9.46 -2.49
N LEU A 177 22.74 -10.13 -2.41
CA LEU A 177 22.86 -11.44 -1.77
C LEU A 177 23.01 -11.34 -0.23
N SER A 178 23.21 -10.14 0.34
CA SER A 178 23.36 -9.98 1.80
C SER A 178 22.10 -10.41 2.57
N HIS A 179 20.94 -10.34 1.94
CA HIS A 179 19.65 -10.75 2.53
C HIS A 179 19.30 -12.24 2.29
N LEU A 180 20.18 -13.02 1.65
CA LEU A 180 19.90 -14.41 1.35
C LEU A 180 19.58 -15.27 2.61
N PRO A 181 20.33 -15.16 3.74
CA PRO A 181 20.00 -15.93 4.94
C PRO A 181 18.60 -15.58 5.51
N SER A 182 18.27 -14.30 5.57
CA SER A 182 16.93 -13.86 6.04
C SER A 182 15.82 -14.27 5.08
N ALA A 183 16.09 -14.27 3.78
CA ALA A 183 15.15 -14.75 2.76
C ALA A 183 14.86 -16.25 2.93
N ILE A 184 15.89 -17.07 3.10
CA ILE A 184 15.74 -18.51 3.36
C ILE A 184 14.95 -18.74 4.66
N ALA A 185 15.29 -18.02 5.74
CA ALA A 185 14.58 -18.13 7.01
C ALA A 185 13.09 -17.75 6.88
N SER A 186 12.79 -16.69 6.13
CA SER A 186 11.39 -16.25 5.88
C SER A 186 10.59 -17.29 5.12
N VAL A 187 11.17 -17.88 4.08
CA VAL A 187 10.52 -18.95 3.30
C VAL A 187 10.33 -20.20 4.15
N ALA A 188 11.35 -20.62 4.90
CA ALA A 188 11.27 -21.79 5.77
C ALA A 188 10.18 -21.61 6.85
N LEU A 189 10.13 -20.43 7.49
CA LEU A 189 9.09 -20.11 8.46
C LEU A 189 7.69 -20.09 7.83
N PHE A 190 7.55 -19.52 6.62
CA PHE A 190 6.28 -19.53 5.89
C PHE A 190 5.82 -20.97 5.59
N LEU A 191 6.71 -21.83 5.10
CA LEU A 191 6.38 -23.22 4.82
C LEU A 191 5.96 -23.98 6.09
N THR A 192 6.62 -23.72 7.22
CA THR A 192 6.25 -24.30 8.52
C THR A 192 4.86 -23.83 8.98
N LEU A 193 4.53 -22.55 8.75
CA LEU A 193 3.25 -21.96 9.15
C LEU A 193 2.18 -22.05 8.05
N LEU A 194 2.46 -22.73 6.95
CA LEU A 194 1.55 -22.78 5.79
C LEU A 194 0.13 -23.27 6.11
N PRO A 195 -0.10 -24.32 6.96
CA PRO A 195 -1.45 -24.74 7.32
C PRO A 195 -2.24 -23.62 8.00
N PHE A 196 -1.60 -22.86 8.89
CA PHE A 196 -2.22 -21.72 9.57
C PHE A 196 -2.47 -20.56 8.61
N SER A 197 -1.55 -20.30 7.67
CA SER A 197 -1.74 -19.28 6.62
C SER A 197 -2.95 -19.59 5.74
N ILE A 198 -3.09 -20.83 5.29
CA ILE A 198 -4.21 -21.25 4.42
C ILE A 198 -5.54 -21.09 5.14
N THR A 199 -5.64 -21.55 6.39
CA THR A 199 -6.90 -21.56 7.13
C THR A 199 -7.31 -20.19 7.65
N SER A 200 -6.37 -19.31 8.01
CA SER A 200 -6.68 -17.98 8.53
C SER A 200 -6.70 -16.91 7.44
N LEU A 201 -5.65 -16.80 6.64
CA LEU A 201 -5.50 -15.74 5.62
C LEU A 201 -6.14 -16.11 4.29
N GLY A 202 -6.10 -17.39 3.90
CA GLY A 202 -6.67 -17.85 2.64
C GLY A 202 -8.15 -17.52 2.51
N LEU A 203 -8.91 -17.72 3.59
CA LEU A 203 -10.34 -17.34 3.65
C LEU A 203 -10.55 -15.84 3.52
N GLN A 204 -9.73 -15.02 4.18
CA GLN A 204 -9.81 -13.55 4.10
C GLN A 204 -9.48 -13.04 2.70
N ILE A 205 -8.41 -13.56 2.09
CA ILE A 205 -8.00 -13.18 0.74
C ILE A 205 -9.08 -13.56 -0.28
N THR A 206 -9.64 -14.77 -0.14
CA THR A 206 -10.71 -15.24 -1.02
C THR A 206 -11.97 -14.39 -0.86
N LEU A 207 -12.39 -14.10 0.37
CA LEU A 207 -13.54 -13.24 0.65
C LEU A 207 -13.33 -11.83 0.09
N GLY A 208 -12.15 -11.22 0.32
CA GLY A 208 -11.83 -9.89 -0.18
C GLY A 208 -11.83 -9.82 -1.72
N ARG A 209 -11.39 -10.89 -2.39
CA ARG A 209 -11.46 -10.99 -3.86
C ARG A 209 -12.89 -11.14 -4.36
N LEU A 210 -13.64 -12.07 -3.79
CA LEU A 210 -15.04 -12.30 -4.18
C LEU A 210 -15.88 -11.04 -4.03
N LEU A 211 -15.75 -10.33 -2.90
CA LEU A 211 -16.45 -9.08 -2.67
C LEU A 211 -15.97 -7.98 -3.62
N GLY A 212 -14.68 -7.83 -3.82
CA GLY A 212 -14.11 -6.82 -4.72
C GLY A 212 -14.46 -7.07 -6.19
N ASP A 213 -14.54 -8.33 -6.61
CA ASP A 213 -14.90 -8.70 -8.00
C ASP A 213 -16.42 -8.64 -8.26
N SER A 214 -17.25 -8.61 -7.20
CA SER A 214 -18.71 -8.50 -7.30
C SER A 214 -19.23 -7.07 -7.41
N THR A 215 -18.35 -6.06 -7.32
CA THR A 215 -18.73 -4.65 -7.42
C THR A 215 -18.40 -4.09 -8.80
N ASP A 216 -19.26 -3.22 -9.31
CA ASP A 216 -19.05 -2.51 -10.60
C ASP A 216 -18.05 -1.34 -10.48
N GLU A 217 -17.45 -1.13 -9.31
CA GLU A 217 -16.55 0.01 -9.04
C GLU A 217 -15.10 -0.19 -9.54
N GLY A 218 -14.82 -1.30 -10.22
CA GLY A 218 -13.53 -1.58 -10.85
C GLY A 218 -12.43 -2.04 -9.87
N LEU A 219 -11.18 -2.06 -10.36
CA LEU A 219 -10.02 -2.57 -9.59
C LEU A 219 -9.72 -1.76 -8.32
N ASP A 220 -10.09 -0.49 -8.29
CA ASP A 220 -9.86 0.39 -7.14
C ASP A 220 -10.65 -0.04 -5.90
N ALA A 221 -11.87 -0.55 -6.09
CA ALA A 221 -12.70 -1.07 -5.01
C ALA A 221 -12.12 -2.35 -4.39
N ARG A 222 -11.46 -3.20 -5.19
CA ARG A 222 -10.86 -4.46 -4.73
C ARG A 222 -9.95 -4.27 -3.52
N THR A 223 -9.11 -3.24 -3.52
CA THR A 223 -8.20 -2.94 -2.41
C THR A 223 -8.94 -2.61 -1.12
N SER A 224 -10.03 -1.84 -1.21
CA SER A 224 -10.89 -1.52 -0.06
C SER A 224 -11.55 -2.77 0.50
N PHE A 225 -12.08 -3.66 -0.34
CA PHE A 225 -12.67 -4.92 0.09
C PHE A 225 -11.63 -5.88 0.69
N GLN A 226 -10.42 -5.93 0.15
CA GLN A 226 -9.33 -6.72 0.74
C GLN A 226 -8.94 -6.19 2.12
N PHE A 227 -8.89 -4.87 2.31
CA PHE A 227 -8.65 -4.28 3.62
C PHE A 227 -9.76 -4.59 4.61
N LEU A 228 -11.03 -4.42 4.21
CA LEU A 228 -12.19 -4.74 5.05
C LEU A 228 -12.23 -6.23 5.41
N ALA A 229 -11.98 -7.11 4.43
CA ALA A 229 -11.92 -8.56 4.66
C ALA A 229 -10.75 -8.94 5.60
N ALA A 230 -9.60 -8.28 5.50
CA ALA A 230 -8.49 -8.50 6.42
C ALA A 230 -8.82 -8.02 7.83
N PHE A 231 -9.42 -6.84 7.98
CA PHE A 231 -9.75 -6.25 9.27
C PHE A 231 -10.90 -7.00 9.97
N PHE A 232 -12.06 -7.08 9.33
CA PHE A 232 -13.21 -7.78 9.92
C PHE A 232 -13.02 -9.30 9.94
N GLY A 233 -12.30 -9.85 8.98
CA GLY A 233 -11.96 -11.26 8.94
C GLY A 233 -11.09 -11.68 10.14
N SER A 234 -10.15 -10.84 10.59
CA SER A 234 -9.38 -11.14 11.80
C SER A 234 -10.25 -11.17 13.05
N LEU A 235 -11.32 -10.39 13.11
CA LEU A 235 -12.26 -10.37 14.25
C LEU A 235 -13.28 -11.52 14.22
N LEU A 236 -13.70 -11.96 13.04
CA LEU A 236 -14.77 -12.95 12.88
C LEU A 236 -14.25 -14.33 12.49
N ILE A 237 -13.32 -14.40 11.53
CA ILE A 237 -12.80 -15.68 11.01
C ILE A 237 -11.78 -16.30 11.95
N TRP A 238 -10.86 -15.52 12.52
CA TRP A 238 -9.82 -16.05 13.38
C TRP A 238 -10.35 -16.76 14.63
N PRO A 239 -11.36 -16.24 15.36
CA PRO A 239 -11.94 -16.99 16.49
C PRO A 239 -12.51 -18.34 16.07
N VAL A 240 -13.21 -18.40 14.94
CA VAL A 240 -13.78 -19.66 14.43
C VAL A 240 -12.68 -20.64 14.03
N VAL A 241 -11.68 -20.18 13.29
CA VAL A 241 -10.53 -21.00 12.87
C VAL A 241 -9.73 -21.47 14.09
N ALA A 242 -9.53 -20.61 15.09
CA ALA A 242 -8.86 -20.98 16.35
C ALA A 242 -9.63 -22.07 17.10
N ALA A 243 -10.97 -21.99 17.15
CA ALA A 243 -11.80 -23.03 17.74
C ALA A 243 -11.69 -24.36 16.99
N LEU A 244 -11.66 -24.33 15.65
CA LEU A 244 -11.46 -25.54 14.84
C LEU A 244 -10.07 -26.16 15.04
N TRP A 245 -9.01 -25.36 15.12
CA TRP A 245 -7.66 -25.84 15.44
C TRP A 245 -7.61 -26.44 16.85
N THR A 246 -8.24 -25.80 17.83
CA THR A 246 -8.33 -26.30 19.22
C THR A 246 -9.06 -27.61 19.27
N ALA A 247 -10.19 -27.74 18.56
CA ALA A 247 -10.91 -29.01 18.44
C ALA A 247 -10.05 -30.08 17.75
N GLY A 248 -9.33 -29.71 16.68
CA GLY A 248 -8.40 -30.60 16.00
C GLY A 248 -7.31 -31.14 16.94
N VAL A 249 -6.71 -30.29 17.77
CA VAL A 249 -5.73 -30.68 18.78
C VAL A 249 -6.37 -31.63 19.79
N TRP A 250 -7.60 -31.32 20.24
CA TRP A 250 -8.34 -32.21 21.17
C TRP A 250 -8.56 -33.60 20.59
N PHE A 251 -9.02 -33.73 19.35
CA PHE A 251 -9.27 -35.04 18.74
C PHE A 251 -8.01 -35.83 18.33
N THR A 252 -6.85 -35.13 18.23
CA THR A 252 -5.58 -35.73 17.77
C THR A 252 -4.50 -35.76 18.84
N HIS A 253 -4.81 -35.38 20.10
CA HIS A 253 -3.81 -35.19 21.15
C HIS A 253 -3.00 -36.46 21.46
N ASP A 254 -3.58 -37.65 21.46
CA ASP A 254 -2.88 -38.90 21.68
C ASP A 254 -1.85 -39.20 20.60
N ARG A 255 -2.22 -38.93 19.33
CA ARG A 255 -1.32 -39.10 18.19
C ARG A 255 -0.18 -38.07 18.22
N LEU A 256 -0.47 -36.83 18.57
CA LEU A 256 0.53 -35.78 18.71
C LEU A 256 1.48 -36.11 19.88
N ALA A 257 0.96 -36.54 21.04
CA ALA A 257 1.77 -36.96 22.16
C ALA A 257 2.74 -38.08 21.79
N SER A 258 2.27 -39.10 21.04
CA SER A 258 3.13 -40.20 20.57
C SER A 258 4.20 -39.75 19.58
N LEU A 259 3.89 -38.82 18.69
CA LEU A 259 4.82 -38.30 17.69
C LEU A 259 5.95 -37.45 18.31
N PHE A 260 5.63 -36.63 19.30
CA PHE A 260 6.57 -35.73 19.95
C PHE A 260 7.20 -36.28 21.23
N GLY A 261 6.88 -37.53 21.59
CA GLY A 261 7.38 -38.15 22.81
C GLY A 261 6.85 -37.49 24.11
N TRP A 262 5.74 -36.76 24.00
CA TRP A 262 5.08 -36.16 25.17
C TRP A 262 4.27 -37.23 25.90
N GLY A 263 4.30 -37.21 27.24
CA GLY A 263 3.45 -38.13 28.01
C GLY A 263 1.99 -37.94 27.64
N SER A 264 1.23 -39.03 27.47
CA SER A 264 -0.18 -39.01 27.04
C SER A 264 -1.10 -38.19 27.95
N ASN A 265 -0.64 -37.81 29.12
CA ASN A 265 -1.45 -37.22 30.21
C ASN A 265 -1.43 -35.70 30.30
N TRP A 266 -0.81 -35.00 29.35
CA TRP A 266 -0.71 -33.53 29.44
C TRP A 266 -2.07 -32.81 29.33
N LEU A 267 -3.09 -33.45 28.72
CA LEU A 267 -4.48 -32.98 28.68
C LEU A 267 -5.42 -33.70 29.67
N GLU A 268 -4.98 -34.82 30.30
CA GLU A 268 -5.84 -35.68 31.10
C GLU A 268 -5.78 -35.40 32.62
N MET A 269 -5.13 -34.32 33.06
CA MET A 269 -4.94 -34.00 34.50
C MET A 269 -6.22 -33.57 35.25
N GLY A 270 -7.41 -33.81 34.67
CA GLY A 270 -8.72 -33.46 35.22
C GLY A 270 -9.45 -32.40 34.39
N VAL A 271 -10.77 -32.31 34.53
CA VAL A 271 -11.62 -31.43 33.68
C VAL A 271 -11.15 -29.97 33.71
N GLY A 272 -10.73 -29.46 34.87
CA GLY A 272 -10.26 -28.10 35.02
C GLY A 272 -8.96 -27.81 34.24
N SER A 273 -7.98 -28.73 34.31
CA SER A 273 -6.70 -28.61 33.62
C SER A 273 -6.84 -28.78 32.10
N THR A 274 -7.75 -29.63 31.64
CA THR A 274 -8.12 -29.81 30.25
C THR A 274 -8.69 -28.53 29.67
N LEU A 275 -9.64 -27.88 30.35
CA LEU A 275 -10.20 -26.60 29.92
C LEU A 275 -9.14 -25.49 29.84
N VAL A 276 -8.26 -25.42 30.84
CA VAL A 276 -7.14 -24.47 30.80
C VAL A 276 -6.22 -24.75 29.61
N GLY A 277 -5.84 -26.01 29.36
CA GLY A 277 -5.01 -26.40 28.25
C GLY A 277 -5.63 -26.03 26.90
N LEU A 278 -6.91 -26.33 26.68
CA LEU A 278 -7.63 -25.95 25.45
C LEU A 278 -7.74 -24.42 25.28
N THR A 279 -7.97 -23.70 26.39
CA THR A 279 -7.99 -22.24 26.37
C THR A 279 -6.63 -21.67 25.96
N VAL A 280 -5.54 -22.24 26.48
CA VAL A 280 -4.19 -21.83 26.08
C VAL A 280 -3.94 -22.10 24.59
N VAL A 281 -4.32 -23.28 24.09
CA VAL A 281 -4.21 -23.62 22.65
C VAL A 281 -5.00 -22.63 21.82
N TYR A 282 -6.25 -22.34 22.20
CA TYR A 282 -7.09 -21.36 21.50
C TYR A 282 -6.43 -19.97 21.43
N LEU A 283 -5.95 -19.48 22.56
CA LEU A 283 -5.30 -18.15 22.62
C LEU A 283 -4.00 -18.12 21.85
N LEU A 284 -3.23 -19.20 21.81
CA LEU A 284 -1.97 -19.30 21.04
C LEU A 284 -2.21 -19.30 19.52
N CYS A 285 -3.41 -19.65 19.04
CA CYS A 285 -3.72 -19.57 17.63
C CYS A 285 -3.59 -18.13 17.10
N PHE A 286 -3.95 -17.11 17.86
CA PHE A 286 -3.92 -15.71 17.39
C PHE A 286 -2.51 -15.20 17.06
N PRO A 287 -1.51 -15.29 17.98
CA PRO A 287 -0.13 -14.94 17.63
C PRO A 287 0.44 -15.80 16.50
N VAL A 288 0.03 -17.09 16.40
CA VAL A 288 0.44 -17.95 15.28
C VAL A 288 -0.17 -17.48 13.96
N PHE A 289 -1.44 -17.09 13.90
CA PHE A 289 -2.06 -16.51 12.70
C PHE A 289 -1.40 -15.21 12.31
N TRP A 290 -1.11 -14.34 13.28
CA TRP A 290 -0.36 -13.10 13.02
C TRP A 290 1.06 -13.38 12.48
N ALA A 291 1.78 -14.31 13.11
CA ALA A 291 3.12 -14.72 12.65
C ALA A 291 3.07 -15.35 11.25
N SER A 292 2.03 -16.15 10.95
CA SER A 292 1.82 -16.73 9.63
C SER A 292 1.60 -15.65 8.56
N GLY A 293 0.85 -14.59 8.88
CA GLY A 293 0.65 -13.43 8.01
C GLY A 293 1.94 -12.67 7.73
N LYS A 294 2.76 -12.46 8.75
CA LYS A 294 4.07 -11.83 8.61
C LYS A 294 5.04 -12.67 7.77
N SER A 295 5.07 -13.98 8.02
CA SER A 295 5.92 -14.91 7.26
C SER A 295 5.50 -15.01 5.79
N PHE A 296 4.17 -15.06 5.52
CA PHE A 296 3.64 -15.00 4.16
C PHE A 296 4.07 -13.72 3.43
N ALA A 297 3.92 -12.57 4.10
CA ALA A 297 4.31 -11.29 3.53
C ALA A 297 5.81 -11.25 3.21
N ALA A 298 6.66 -11.71 4.12
CA ALA A 298 8.11 -11.76 3.91
C ALA A 298 8.51 -12.74 2.78
N ALA A 299 7.89 -13.93 2.71
CA ALA A 299 8.11 -14.88 1.64
C ALA A 299 7.65 -14.34 0.27
N TRP A 300 6.55 -13.58 0.25
CA TRP A 300 6.08 -12.91 -0.96
C TRP A 300 7.09 -11.87 -1.46
N ASP A 301 7.66 -11.05 -0.57
CA ASP A 301 8.70 -10.08 -0.94
C ASP A 301 9.92 -10.77 -1.55
N VAL A 302 10.37 -11.87 -0.93
CA VAL A 302 11.48 -12.70 -1.46
C VAL A 302 11.16 -13.25 -2.85
N TRP A 303 9.93 -13.72 -3.04
CA TRP A 303 9.48 -14.22 -4.35
C TRP A 303 9.52 -13.12 -5.43
N VAL A 304 8.95 -11.95 -5.13
CA VAL A 304 8.91 -10.81 -6.05
C VAL A 304 10.34 -10.35 -6.41
N ASP A 305 11.20 -10.17 -5.41
CA ASP A 305 12.59 -9.76 -5.64
C ASP A 305 13.39 -10.79 -6.44
N SER A 306 13.20 -12.07 -6.16
CA SER A 306 13.85 -13.17 -6.90
C SER A 306 13.39 -13.20 -8.36
N LYS A 307 12.08 -13.05 -8.60
CA LYS A 307 11.50 -12.97 -9.95
C LYS A 307 12.07 -11.77 -10.72
N LYS A 308 12.13 -10.59 -10.09
CA LYS A 308 12.72 -9.40 -10.70
C LYS A 308 14.21 -9.59 -11.00
N ALA A 309 14.98 -10.17 -10.05
CA ALA A 309 16.40 -10.45 -10.25
C ALA A 309 16.63 -11.41 -11.42
N TRP A 310 15.82 -12.46 -11.52
CA TRP A 310 15.84 -13.40 -12.63
C TRP A 310 15.52 -12.71 -13.96
N THR A 311 14.49 -11.89 -14.01
CA THR A 311 14.10 -11.14 -15.21
C THR A 311 15.22 -10.19 -15.65
N ARG A 312 15.85 -9.44 -14.72
CA ARG A 312 16.98 -8.57 -15.03
C ARG A 312 18.17 -9.34 -15.61
N SER A 313 18.45 -10.53 -15.08
CA SER A 313 19.58 -11.37 -15.58
C SER A 313 19.35 -11.89 -17.00
N ARG A 314 18.09 -12.09 -17.40
CA ARG A 314 17.69 -12.62 -18.70
C ARG A 314 17.18 -11.54 -19.67
N PHE A 315 17.34 -10.28 -19.33
CA PHE A 315 16.90 -9.19 -20.20
C PHE A 315 17.66 -9.22 -21.53
N PRO A 316 16.98 -9.19 -22.70
CA PRO A 316 17.62 -9.31 -24.00
C PRO A 316 18.67 -8.22 -24.23
N LYS A 317 19.82 -8.59 -24.79
CA LYS A 317 20.95 -7.67 -24.98
C LYS A 317 20.59 -6.46 -25.85
N ALA A 318 19.83 -6.67 -26.93
CA ALA A 318 19.41 -5.60 -27.84
C ALA A 318 18.48 -4.59 -27.15
N GLU A 319 17.48 -5.07 -26.42
CA GLU A 319 16.55 -4.21 -25.65
C GLU A 319 17.27 -3.49 -24.51
N LYS A 320 18.23 -4.17 -23.85
CA LYS A 320 19.05 -3.56 -22.82
C LYS A 320 19.88 -2.39 -23.34
N ALA A 321 20.50 -2.54 -24.53
CA ALA A 321 21.25 -1.47 -25.17
C ALA A 321 20.32 -0.33 -25.63
N ARG A 322 19.09 -0.64 -26.05
CA ARG A 322 18.07 0.37 -26.39
C ARG A 322 17.63 1.14 -25.14
N LEU A 323 17.32 0.44 -24.06
CA LEU A 323 16.96 1.06 -22.80
C LEU A 323 18.07 1.99 -22.27
N GLU A 324 19.34 1.57 -22.35
CA GLU A 324 20.47 2.39 -21.91
C GLU A 324 20.55 3.70 -22.70
N ARG A 325 20.43 3.63 -24.03
CA ARG A 325 20.39 4.83 -24.88
C ARG A 325 19.24 5.76 -24.53
N LEU A 326 18.01 5.23 -24.37
CA LEU A 326 16.85 6.02 -23.99
C LEU A 326 17.06 6.72 -22.63
N LEU A 327 17.63 6.04 -21.65
CA LEU A 327 17.92 6.62 -20.34
C LEU A 327 18.99 7.72 -20.42
N ASP A 328 20.01 7.56 -21.26
CA ASP A 328 21.04 8.59 -21.44
C ASP A 328 20.49 9.82 -22.20
N GLU A 329 19.61 9.62 -23.18
CA GLU A 329 18.91 10.69 -23.91
C GLU A 329 17.86 11.45 -23.06
N LEU A 330 17.36 10.85 -21.98
CA LEU A 330 16.43 11.52 -21.06
C LEU A 330 17.12 12.56 -20.16
N VAL A 331 18.41 12.38 -19.91
CA VAL A 331 19.21 13.24 -19.02
C VAL A 331 20.23 14.09 -19.73
N SER A 332 20.35 13.98 -21.07
CA SER A 332 21.13 14.88 -21.93
C SER A 332 20.35 16.15 -22.23
#